data_00c7ab9a61ff69ad1d49bffbef4b21e9
#
_entry.id   00c7ab9a61ff69ad1d49bffbef4b21e9
#
_cell.length_a   1.000
_cell.length_b   1.000
_cell.length_c   1.000
_cell.angle_alpha   90.00
_cell.angle_beta   90.00
_cell.angle_gamma   90.00
#
_symmetry.space_group_name_H-M   'P 1'
#
loop_
_entity.id
_entity.type
_entity.pdbx_description
1 polymer ?
#
loop_
_entity_poly.entity_id
_entity_poly.type
_entity_poly.pdbx_seq_one_letter_code
_entity_poly.pdbx_strand_id
1 'polypeptide(L)'
;MYQLTKISTALAALGLSTVLFMTQSIAATNDDSANVANKSTLNNVNDISPVTNGVSQKVAGKSKAAVSLNKFLPTIKYTTENLPAVAQKINNATWKEGMNLDRHTVTKLQALLNWHQNAVGPVDGYWGKNTRKAMQAFQKANGLTVTDTLNNETWQALTKNDKLMQQPVLVSYQLSDADINIKTTTIPAGAEAKAKLDGLYYESVIEGLAEKFHISESYLKALNPNASFTVGETITVYNPGNPNTKPVTRVVADKSTETLYAYDDKDNLIASYPATVGSTAMPSPTGTHTVEVKVHEPNYTYSADDGSKSILPPGPNNPVGLVWIGLSKPSYGIHGSPDPARISRQASAGCIRLTNWDALALLGVIQNGATVEFK
;
A
#
# COMPACT_ATOMS: atom_id res chain seq x y z
N MET A 1 -61.83 -40.77 18.54
CA MET A 1 -61.39 -41.24 19.87
C MET A 1 -60.24 -40.30 20.25
N TYR A 2 -60.56 -39.33 21.01
CA TYR A 2 -60.26 -39.17 22.45
C TYR A 2 -58.73 -39.25 22.72
N GLN A 3 -58.05 -38.33 23.34
CA GLN A 3 -58.42 -37.34 24.39
C GLN A 3 -57.40 -36.20 24.48
N LEU A 4 -57.92 -35.05 24.86
CA LEU A 4 -57.27 -33.89 25.47
C LEU A 4 -56.83 -34.20 26.92
N THR A 5 -55.73 -33.65 27.41
CA THR A 5 -55.57 -33.16 28.81
C THR A 5 -54.45 -32.15 28.83
N LYS A 6 -54.73 -30.88 28.98
CA LYS A 6 -54.76 -29.97 30.13
C LYS A 6 -53.38 -29.73 30.78
N ILE A 7 -52.83 -28.54 30.55
CA ILE A 7 -52.67 -27.35 31.40
C ILE A 7 -51.98 -27.62 32.74
N SER A 8 -50.81 -27.02 32.91
CA SER A 8 -50.47 -26.40 34.16
C SER A 8 -49.55 -25.19 33.96
N THR A 9 -50.07 -24.03 34.30
CA THR A 9 -49.46 -22.74 34.47
C THR A 9 -48.54 -22.74 35.68
N ALA A 10 -47.31 -22.27 35.52
CA ALA A 10 -46.52 -21.77 36.64
C ALA A 10 -45.93 -20.43 36.21
N LEU A 11 -46.51 -19.35 36.70
CA LEU A 11 -45.96 -18.04 36.82
C LEU A 11 -44.75 -18.11 37.76
N ALA A 12 -43.58 -17.65 37.32
CA ALA A 12 -42.54 -17.23 38.23
C ALA A 12 -41.89 -15.96 37.66
N ALA A 13 -41.87 -15.01 38.51
CA ALA A 13 -41.64 -13.60 38.37
C ALA A 13 -40.27 -13.21 37.74
N LEU A 14 -40.31 -12.13 36.97
CA LEU A 14 -39.47 -10.93 36.98
C LEU A 14 -38.01 -11.07 37.42
N GLY A 15 -37.15 -10.96 36.46
CA GLY A 15 -35.82 -10.42 36.57
C GLY A 15 -35.57 -9.59 35.30
N LEU A 16 -36.05 -8.32 35.32
CA LEU A 16 -35.64 -7.31 34.35
C LEU A 16 -34.16 -6.99 34.64
N SER A 17 -33.24 -7.71 34.02
CA SER A 17 -31.89 -7.23 33.79
C SER A 17 -31.92 -6.41 32.52
N THR A 18 -32.10 -5.12 32.67
CA THR A 18 -31.77 -4.14 31.62
C THR A 18 -30.27 -4.27 31.37
N VAL A 19 -29.92 -5.12 30.41
CA VAL A 19 -28.63 -5.01 29.75
C VAL A 19 -28.71 -3.73 28.96
N LEU A 20 -28.17 -2.68 29.52
CA LEU A 20 -27.84 -1.44 28.84
C LEU A 20 -26.82 -1.83 27.75
N PHE A 21 -27.29 -2.12 26.56
CA PHE A 21 -26.44 -2.04 25.38
C PHE A 21 -26.04 -0.58 25.26
N MET A 22 -24.90 -0.24 25.85
CA MET A 22 -24.15 0.90 25.36
C MET A 22 -23.77 0.54 23.93
N THR A 23 -24.61 0.96 23.01
CA THR A 23 -24.16 1.27 21.66
C THR A 23 -23.12 2.38 21.86
N GLN A 24 -21.86 1.99 21.96
CA GLN A 24 -20.80 2.90 21.60
C GLN A 24 -21.04 3.23 20.13
N SER A 25 -21.73 4.32 19.91
CA SER A 25 -21.56 5.11 18.72
C SER A 25 -20.06 5.39 18.68
N ILE A 26 -19.33 4.62 17.89
CA ILE A 26 -18.03 5.05 17.40
C ILE A 26 -18.40 6.27 16.54
N ALA A 27 -18.42 7.43 17.18
CA ALA A 27 -18.35 8.68 16.47
C ALA A 27 -17.12 8.55 15.58
N ALA A 28 -17.34 8.47 14.26
CA ALA A 28 -16.28 8.62 13.30
C ALA A 28 -15.77 10.05 13.53
N THR A 29 -14.70 10.13 14.32
CA THR A 29 -13.99 11.38 14.53
C THR A 29 -13.56 11.88 13.16
N ASN A 30 -13.82 13.13 12.90
CA ASN A 30 -13.39 13.85 11.69
C ASN A 30 -11.85 13.94 11.67
N ASP A 31 -11.19 12.84 11.32
CA ASP A 31 -9.73 12.70 11.39
C ASP A 31 -9.01 13.27 10.15
N ASP A 32 -9.74 13.85 9.22
CA ASP A 32 -9.17 14.25 7.92
C ASP A 32 -8.99 15.77 7.75
N SER A 33 -8.95 16.56 8.82
CA SER A 33 -8.53 17.96 8.73
C SER A 33 -7.01 18.05 8.73
N ALA A 34 -6.37 17.59 7.66
CA ALA A 34 -4.94 17.79 7.46
C ALA A 34 -4.66 19.26 7.14
N ASN A 35 -4.27 20.02 8.15
CA ASN A 35 -3.69 21.34 7.95
C ASN A 35 -2.17 21.16 7.92
N VAL A 36 -1.62 20.97 6.72
CA VAL A 36 -0.17 20.81 6.50
C VAL A 36 0.48 22.19 6.64
N ALA A 37 0.66 22.62 7.88
CA ALA A 37 1.43 23.79 8.18
C ALA A 37 2.91 23.42 8.28
N ASN A 38 3.54 23.13 7.15
CA ASN A 38 5.00 23.30 7.04
C ASN A 38 5.37 23.55 5.58
N LYS A 39 5.66 24.79 5.27
CA LYS A 39 6.46 25.17 4.12
C LYS A 39 7.91 24.76 4.42
N SER A 40 8.24 23.47 4.34
CA SER A 40 9.62 23.11 4.12
C SER A 40 9.94 23.40 2.67
N THR A 41 10.48 24.56 2.43
CA THR A 41 11.19 24.93 1.21
C THR A 41 12.12 23.77 0.85
N LEU A 42 11.93 23.22 -0.33
CA LEU A 42 12.92 22.38 -0.99
C LEU A 42 14.16 23.22 -1.27
N ASN A 43 15.01 23.36 -0.26
CA ASN A 43 16.34 23.90 -0.48
C ASN A 43 17.20 22.79 -1.08
N ASN A 44 17.75 23.10 -2.25
CA ASN A 44 18.80 22.39 -2.94
C ASN A 44 19.77 21.69 -1.98
N VAL A 45 19.80 20.36 -2.01
CA VAL A 45 20.94 19.59 -1.58
C VAL A 45 21.58 19.00 -2.84
N ASN A 46 22.30 19.83 -3.54
CA ASN A 46 23.42 19.41 -4.35
C ASN A 46 24.64 19.35 -3.42
N ASP A 47 25.36 18.27 -3.50
CA ASP A 47 26.64 17.92 -2.88
C ASP A 47 26.55 16.96 -1.68
N ILE A 48 26.61 15.67 -2.02
CA ILE A 48 27.43 14.71 -1.27
C ILE A 48 28.10 13.79 -2.29
N SER A 49 29.36 14.07 -2.56
CA SER A 49 30.27 13.17 -3.26
C SER A 49 30.54 11.91 -2.40
N PRO A 50 30.65 10.71 -2.99
CA PRO A 50 30.97 9.52 -2.23
C PRO A 50 32.44 9.48 -1.86
N VAL A 51 32.72 9.39 -0.58
CA VAL A 51 34.04 9.02 -0.09
C VAL A 51 34.25 7.53 -0.32
N THR A 52 35.11 7.20 -1.27
CA THR A 52 35.61 5.86 -1.51
C THR A 52 36.69 5.52 -0.50
N ASN A 53 36.44 4.58 0.40
CA ASN A 53 37.52 3.82 1.03
C ASN A 53 37.32 2.34 0.72
N GLY A 54 38.24 1.81 -0.09
CA GLY A 54 38.22 0.45 -0.55
C GLY A 54 38.70 -0.53 0.54
N VAL A 55 37.95 -1.64 0.65
CA VAL A 55 38.55 -2.94 0.92
C VAL A 55 37.88 -3.93 -0.01
N SER A 56 38.67 -4.41 -0.95
CA SER A 56 38.30 -5.40 -1.95
C SER A 56 38.29 -6.79 -1.29
N GLN A 57 37.10 -7.38 -1.13
CA GLN A 57 36.99 -8.83 -1.11
C GLN A 57 36.12 -9.27 -2.27
N LYS A 58 36.78 -9.95 -3.19
CA LYS A 58 36.22 -10.58 -4.37
C LYS A 58 35.36 -11.76 -3.95
N VAL A 59 34.06 -11.56 -3.82
CA VAL A 59 33.07 -12.64 -3.89
C VAL A 59 32.47 -12.57 -5.29
N ALA A 60 32.83 -13.54 -6.11
CA ALA A 60 32.36 -13.65 -7.48
C ALA A 60 30.94 -14.24 -7.49
N GLY A 61 29.96 -13.41 -7.15
CA GLY A 61 28.55 -13.64 -7.41
C GLY A 61 28.07 -12.58 -8.38
N LYS A 62 27.48 -12.96 -9.49
CA LYS A 62 26.92 -11.99 -10.45
C LYS A 62 25.75 -11.25 -9.80
N SER A 63 26.06 -10.16 -9.09
CA SER A 63 25.09 -9.19 -8.63
C SER A 63 24.34 -8.66 -9.86
N LYS A 64 23.09 -9.07 -10.04
CA LYS A 64 22.24 -8.51 -11.10
C LYS A 64 21.57 -7.25 -10.58
N ALA A 65 21.69 -6.20 -11.38
CA ALA A 65 21.00 -4.93 -11.44
C ALA A 65 20.39 -4.39 -10.13
N ALA A 66 20.88 -3.23 -9.70
CA ALA A 66 20.15 -2.39 -8.76
C ALA A 66 18.85 -1.93 -9.44
N VAL A 67 17.70 -2.19 -8.82
CA VAL A 67 16.44 -1.59 -9.21
C VAL A 67 16.48 -0.17 -8.66
N SER A 68 16.73 0.81 -9.53
CA SER A 68 16.62 2.22 -9.16
C SER A 68 15.14 2.59 -9.23
N LEU A 69 14.54 2.74 -8.08
CA LEU A 69 13.20 3.27 -7.94
C LEU A 69 13.25 4.80 -8.02
N ASN A 70 12.10 5.47 -8.00
CA ASN A 70 12.11 6.93 -7.90
C ASN A 70 12.79 7.38 -6.59
N LYS A 71 13.15 8.66 -6.48
CA LYS A 71 13.93 9.20 -5.34
C LYS A 71 13.31 8.99 -3.95
N PHE A 72 12.02 8.62 -3.88
CA PHE A 72 11.29 8.39 -2.62
C PHE A 72 11.21 6.91 -2.24
N LEU A 73 11.57 6.01 -3.15
CA LEU A 73 11.52 4.57 -2.91
C LEU A 73 12.94 4.00 -2.77
N PRO A 74 13.12 2.95 -1.95
CA PRO A 74 14.44 2.39 -1.72
C PRO A 74 15.03 1.74 -2.97
N THR A 75 16.33 1.84 -3.15
CA THR A 75 17.07 1.04 -4.13
C THR A 75 17.36 -0.33 -3.52
N ILE A 76 16.91 -1.39 -4.19
CA ILE A 76 17.08 -2.77 -3.71
C ILE A 76 18.18 -3.45 -4.53
N LYS A 77 19.22 -3.90 -3.83
CA LYS A 77 20.27 -4.77 -4.41
C LYS A 77 19.97 -6.20 -4.00
N TYR A 78 19.86 -7.09 -4.95
CA TYR A 78 19.48 -8.47 -4.72
C TYR A 78 20.27 -9.47 -5.55
N THR A 79 20.19 -10.75 -5.18
CA THR A 79 20.68 -11.87 -5.96
C THR A 79 19.57 -12.91 -6.16
N THR A 80 19.81 -13.89 -7.02
CA THR A 80 18.96 -15.08 -7.17
C THR A 80 19.65 -16.34 -6.69
N GLU A 81 20.79 -16.20 -6.03
CA GLU A 81 21.54 -17.31 -5.48
C GLU A 81 20.85 -17.86 -4.23
N ASN A 82 20.93 -19.18 -4.06
CA ASN A 82 20.43 -19.89 -2.88
C ASN A 82 18.94 -19.66 -2.56
N LEU A 83 18.12 -19.37 -3.58
CA LEU A 83 16.67 -19.26 -3.39
C LEU A 83 16.09 -20.60 -2.93
N PRO A 84 15.21 -20.58 -1.90
CA PRO A 84 14.51 -21.79 -1.46
C PRO A 84 13.58 -22.33 -2.56
N ALA A 85 13.27 -23.62 -2.51
CA ALA A 85 12.46 -24.29 -3.53
C ALA A 85 11.12 -23.60 -3.78
N VAL A 86 10.48 -23.05 -2.75
CA VAL A 86 9.22 -22.29 -2.89
C VAL A 86 9.40 -21.03 -3.74
N ALA A 87 10.50 -20.30 -3.55
CA ALA A 87 10.79 -19.10 -4.33
C ALA A 87 11.09 -19.45 -5.79
N GLN A 88 11.81 -20.54 -6.03
CA GLN A 88 12.06 -21.03 -7.39
C GLN A 88 10.76 -21.42 -8.10
N LYS A 89 9.83 -22.11 -7.40
CA LYS A 89 8.51 -22.46 -7.94
C LYS A 89 7.72 -21.21 -8.31
N ILE A 90 7.71 -20.18 -7.47
CA ILE A 90 7.02 -18.91 -7.74
C ILE A 90 7.66 -18.20 -8.95
N ASN A 91 8.99 -18.11 -9.00
CA ASN A 91 9.69 -17.49 -10.11
C ASN A 91 9.38 -18.17 -11.46
N ASN A 92 9.24 -19.49 -11.45
CA ASN A 92 8.95 -20.31 -12.64
C ASN A 92 7.45 -20.59 -12.85
N ALA A 93 6.56 -20.02 -12.02
CA ALA A 93 5.13 -20.25 -12.14
C ALA A 93 4.62 -19.80 -13.51
N THR A 94 3.76 -20.64 -14.10
CA THR A 94 3.04 -20.38 -15.34
C THR A 94 1.56 -20.66 -15.14
N TRP A 95 0.74 -20.15 -16.03
CA TRP A 95 -0.69 -20.41 -15.99
C TRP A 95 -1.27 -20.59 -17.39
N LYS A 96 -2.29 -21.39 -17.52
CA LYS A 96 -3.15 -21.53 -18.69
C LYS A 96 -4.59 -21.70 -18.23
N GLU A 97 -5.53 -21.36 -19.07
CA GLU A 97 -6.95 -21.49 -18.79
C GLU A 97 -7.33 -22.89 -18.32
N GLY A 98 -8.19 -22.98 -17.31
CA GLY A 98 -8.55 -24.24 -16.65
C GLY A 98 -7.63 -24.65 -15.50
N MET A 99 -6.47 -24.00 -15.30
CA MET A 99 -5.64 -24.22 -14.11
C MET A 99 -6.17 -23.42 -12.91
N ASN A 100 -6.10 -24.02 -11.74
CA ASN A 100 -6.35 -23.31 -10.50
C ASN A 100 -5.31 -22.20 -10.26
N LEU A 101 -5.76 -21.09 -9.71
CA LEU A 101 -4.89 -20.03 -9.22
C LEU A 101 -4.40 -20.39 -7.81
N ASP A 102 -3.33 -21.17 -7.73
CA ASP A 102 -2.66 -21.44 -6.47
C ASP A 102 -1.84 -20.22 -6.01
N ARG A 103 -1.34 -20.27 -4.77
CA ARG A 103 -0.59 -19.15 -4.20
C ARG A 103 0.67 -18.79 -4.99
N HIS A 104 1.34 -19.77 -5.60
CA HIS A 104 2.53 -19.51 -6.42
C HIS A 104 2.20 -18.71 -7.68
N THR A 105 1.17 -19.16 -8.38
CA THR A 105 0.67 -18.50 -9.59
C THR A 105 0.12 -17.11 -9.29
N VAL A 106 -0.62 -16.95 -8.19
CA VAL A 106 -1.14 -15.64 -7.78
C VAL A 106 -0.01 -14.68 -7.43
N THR A 107 1.03 -15.13 -6.71
CA THR A 107 2.20 -14.29 -6.44
C THR A 107 2.87 -13.82 -7.74
N LYS A 108 3.04 -14.70 -8.71
CA LYS A 108 3.57 -14.33 -10.04
C LYS A 108 2.67 -13.34 -10.76
N LEU A 109 1.35 -13.55 -10.72
CA LEU A 109 0.37 -12.64 -11.30
C LEU A 109 0.42 -11.25 -10.64
N GLN A 110 0.46 -11.20 -9.32
CA GLN A 110 0.59 -9.95 -8.56
C GLN A 110 1.87 -9.18 -8.96
N ALA A 111 2.99 -9.89 -9.11
CA ALA A 111 4.25 -9.29 -9.57
C ALA A 111 4.12 -8.73 -10.99
N LEU A 112 3.58 -9.50 -11.92
CA LEU A 112 3.37 -9.05 -13.31
C LEU A 112 2.47 -7.81 -13.37
N LEU A 113 1.37 -7.79 -12.61
CA LEU A 113 0.47 -6.63 -12.54
C LEU A 113 1.20 -5.39 -12.00
N ASN A 114 1.94 -5.52 -10.90
CA ASN A 114 2.75 -4.42 -10.36
C ASN A 114 3.79 -3.92 -11.37
N TRP A 115 4.50 -4.81 -12.06
CA TRP A 115 5.51 -4.43 -13.05
C TRP A 115 4.92 -3.80 -14.31
N HIS A 116 3.66 -4.10 -14.61
CA HIS A 116 2.85 -3.40 -15.62
C HIS A 116 2.18 -2.13 -15.06
N GLN A 117 2.59 -1.67 -13.87
CA GLN A 117 2.09 -0.44 -13.22
C GLN A 117 0.62 -0.50 -12.79
N ASN A 118 0.08 -1.70 -12.61
CA ASN A 118 -1.25 -1.89 -12.03
C ASN A 118 -1.09 -2.48 -10.63
N ALA A 119 -0.98 -1.60 -9.63
CA ALA A 119 -0.67 -1.97 -8.27
C ALA A 119 -1.76 -2.84 -7.64
N VAL A 120 -1.33 -3.87 -6.90
CA VAL A 120 -2.21 -4.79 -6.16
C VAL A 120 -2.27 -4.46 -4.67
N GLY A 121 -1.52 -3.46 -4.20
CA GLY A 121 -1.20 -3.26 -2.80
C GLY A 121 -0.08 -4.21 -2.36
N PRO A 122 0.11 -4.48 -1.06
CA PRO A 122 1.13 -5.42 -0.59
C PRO A 122 0.92 -6.81 -1.19
N VAL A 123 1.98 -7.37 -1.78
CA VAL A 123 1.94 -8.72 -2.34
C VAL A 123 1.72 -9.73 -1.22
N ASP A 124 0.73 -10.62 -1.36
CA ASP A 124 0.32 -11.58 -0.34
C ASP A 124 0.10 -13.02 -0.89
N GLY A 125 0.09 -13.15 -2.22
CA GLY A 125 -0.15 -14.42 -2.91
C GLY A 125 -1.61 -14.90 -2.88
N TYR A 126 -2.59 -14.01 -2.59
CA TYR A 126 -4.00 -14.33 -2.61
C TYR A 126 -4.75 -13.63 -3.74
N TRP A 127 -5.66 -14.36 -4.38
CA TRP A 127 -6.60 -13.79 -5.35
C TRP A 127 -7.68 -13.00 -4.62
N GLY A 128 -7.38 -11.73 -4.35
CA GLY A 128 -8.28 -10.83 -3.61
C GLY A 128 -8.88 -9.73 -4.49
N LYS A 129 -9.67 -8.87 -3.84
CA LYS A 129 -10.34 -7.72 -4.48
C LYS A 129 -9.34 -6.82 -5.23
N ASN A 130 -8.21 -6.49 -4.59
CA ASN A 130 -7.22 -5.59 -5.18
C ASN A 130 -6.47 -6.23 -6.36
N THR A 131 -6.15 -7.52 -6.29
CA THR A 131 -5.56 -8.26 -7.43
C THR A 131 -6.51 -8.26 -8.64
N ARG A 132 -7.82 -8.49 -8.40
CA ARG A 132 -8.84 -8.44 -9.46
C ARG A 132 -8.93 -7.04 -10.09
N LYS A 133 -8.99 -5.99 -9.27
CA LYS A 133 -9.06 -4.61 -9.75
C LYS A 133 -7.82 -4.23 -10.57
N ALA A 134 -6.63 -4.62 -10.12
CA ALA A 134 -5.39 -4.41 -10.86
C ALA A 134 -5.41 -5.13 -12.21
N MET A 135 -5.90 -6.38 -12.26
CA MET A 135 -6.09 -7.10 -13.52
C MET A 135 -7.08 -6.38 -14.45
N GLN A 136 -8.21 -5.93 -13.93
CA GLN A 136 -9.22 -5.18 -14.71
C GLN A 136 -8.66 -3.84 -15.22
N ALA A 137 -7.86 -3.15 -14.42
CA ALA A 137 -7.17 -1.93 -14.86
C ALA A 137 -6.15 -2.23 -15.97
N PHE A 138 -5.38 -3.32 -15.85
CA PHE A 138 -4.48 -3.78 -16.88
C PHE A 138 -5.22 -4.13 -18.18
N GLN A 139 -6.31 -4.89 -18.09
CA GLN A 139 -7.15 -5.22 -19.24
C GLN A 139 -7.63 -3.95 -19.96
N LYS A 140 -8.17 -3.00 -19.20
CA LYS A 140 -8.64 -1.71 -19.72
C LYS A 140 -7.52 -0.92 -20.41
N ALA A 141 -6.34 -0.83 -19.80
CA ALA A 141 -5.18 -0.12 -20.36
C ALA A 141 -4.66 -0.75 -21.66
N ASN A 142 -4.90 -2.04 -21.85
CA ASN A 142 -4.43 -2.79 -23.04
C ASN A 142 -5.55 -3.10 -24.06
N GLY A 143 -6.74 -2.52 -23.89
CA GLY A 143 -7.87 -2.72 -24.81
C GLY A 143 -8.43 -4.15 -24.79
N LEU A 144 -8.21 -4.91 -23.72
CA LEU A 144 -8.73 -6.26 -23.54
C LEU A 144 -10.14 -6.23 -22.95
N THR A 145 -10.88 -7.32 -23.14
CA THR A 145 -12.16 -7.51 -22.46
C THR A 145 -11.96 -7.55 -20.96
N VAL A 146 -12.70 -6.71 -20.23
CA VAL A 146 -12.64 -6.67 -18.75
C VAL A 146 -13.42 -7.85 -18.19
N THR A 147 -12.76 -8.67 -17.37
CA THR A 147 -13.30 -9.90 -16.78
C THR A 147 -13.06 -9.94 -15.28
N ASP A 148 -13.86 -10.73 -14.56
CA ASP A 148 -13.71 -10.95 -13.11
C ASP A 148 -12.67 -12.03 -12.78
N THR A 149 -12.31 -12.85 -13.75
CA THR A 149 -11.36 -13.95 -13.61
C THR A 149 -10.24 -13.84 -14.64
N LEU A 150 -9.07 -14.39 -14.32
CA LEU A 150 -7.97 -14.48 -15.25
C LEU A 150 -8.36 -15.37 -16.45
N ASN A 151 -8.01 -14.93 -17.65
CA ASN A 151 -8.19 -15.66 -18.91
C ASN A 151 -6.88 -15.70 -19.72
N ASN A 152 -6.85 -16.54 -20.76
CA ASN A 152 -5.66 -16.71 -21.58
C ASN A 152 -5.21 -15.41 -22.24
N GLU A 153 -6.13 -14.59 -22.75
CA GLU A 153 -5.81 -13.32 -23.38
C GLU A 153 -5.06 -12.38 -22.43
N THR A 154 -5.55 -12.25 -21.19
CA THR A 154 -4.91 -11.44 -20.14
C THR A 154 -3.55 -11.99 -19.77
N TRP A 155 -3.44 -13.31 -19.56
CA TRP A 155 -2.17 -13.93 -19.20
C TRP A 155 -1.12 -13.77 -20.31
N GLN A 156 -1.48 -13.97 -21.57
CA GLN A 156 -0.61 -13.75 -22.71
C GLN A 156 -0.16 -12.29 -22.81
N ALA A 157 -1.06 -11.33 -22.61
CA ALA A 157 -0.71 -9.91 -22.62
C ALA A 157 0.27 -9.55 -21.50
N LEU A 158 0.05 -10.06 -20.27
CA LEU A 158 0.95 -9.86 -19.12
C LEU A 158 2.34 -10.45 -19.35
N THR A 159 2.42 -11.58 -20.05
CA THR A 159 3.66 -12.34 -20.25
C THR A 159 4.36 -12.05 -21.59
N LYS A 160 3.79 -11.22 -22.43
CA LYS A 160 4.35 -10.85 -23.75
C LYS A 160 5.73 -10.17 -23.67
N ASN A 161 6.02 -9.47 -22.55
CA ASN A 161 7.27 -8.76 -22.38
C ASN A 161 8.34 -9.69 -21.80
N ASP A 162 9.25 -10.18 -22.62
CA ASP A 162 10.32 -11.10 -22.23
C ASP A 162 11.20 -10.57 -21.09
N LYS A 163 11.45 -9.24 -21.04
CA LYS A 163 12.24 -8.64 -19.96
C LYS A 163 11.54 -8.76 -18.62
N LEU A 164 10.24 -8.54 -18.58
CA LEU A 164 9.44 -8.71 -17.36
C LEU A 164 9.33 -10.20 -17.00
N MET A 165 9.18 -11.09 -17.97
CA MET A 165 9.11 -12.53 -17.73
C MET A 165 10.41 -13.13 -17.20
N GLN A 166 11.57 -12.57 -17.57
CA GLN A 166 12.88 -12.98 -17.05
C GLN A 166 13.20 -12.38 -15.69
N GLN A 167 12.41 -11.41 -15.23
CA GLN A 167 12.60 -10.76 -13.93
C GLN A 167 12.17 -11.72 -12.82
N PRO A 168 13.02 -11.96 -11.79
CA PRO A 168 12.65 -12.82 -10.67
C PRO A 168 11.60 -12.15 -9.79
N VAL A 169 10.55 -12.87 -9.46
CA VAL A 169 9.47 -12.41 -8.55
C VAL A 169 9.96 -12.35 -7.11
N LEU A 170 10.62 -13.42 -6.69
CA LEU A 170 11.26 -13.53 -5.38
C LEU A 170 12.78 -13.57 -5.55
N VAL A 171 13.45 -12.89 -4.66
CA VAL A 171 14.89 -12.69 -4.69
C VAL A 171 15.50 -12.92 -3.31
N SER A 172 16.81 -13.20 -3.26
CA SER A 172 17.60 -13.23 -2.04
C SER A 172 18.11 -11.83 -1.73
N TYR A 173 17.88 -11.38 -0.51
CA TYR A 173 18.29 -10.07 -0.03
C TYR A 173 19.06 -10.23 1.29
N GLN A 174 20.26 -9.65 1.36
CA GLN A 174 21.04 -9.64 2.60
C GLN A 174 20.66 -8.42 3.43
N LEU A 175 20.17 -8.66 4.64
CA LEU A 175 19.77 -7.63 5.59
C LEU A 175 20.96 -6.77 5.99
N SER A 176 20.84 -5.47 5.81
CA SER A 176 21.83 -4.49 6.21
C SER A 176 21.59 -3.98 7.63
N ASP A 177 22.58 -3.32 8.19
CA ASP A 177 22.46 -2.59 9.46
C ASP A 177 21.29 -1.59 9.41
N ALA A 178 21.15 -0.86 8.30
CA ALA A 178 20.06 0.10 8.09
C ALA A 178 18.66 -0.54 8.00
N ASP A 179 18.56 -1.85 7.72
CA ASP A 179 17.28 -2.56 7.73
C ASP A 179 16.85 -2.99 9.12
N ILE A 180 17.80 -3.30 9.97
CA ILE A 180 17.57 -3.92 11.28
C ILE A 180 17.58 -2.89 12.40
N ASN A 181 18.51 -1.94 12.37
CA ASN A 181 18.67 -0.92 13.39
C ASN A 181 17.82 0.33 13.09
N ILE A 182 16.63 0.12 12.48
CA ILE A 182 15.64 1.18 12.30
C ILE A 182 15.07 1.60 13.65
N LYS A 183 14.69 2.88 13.74
CA LYS A 183 13.96 3.38 14.89
C LYS A 183 12.54 2.82 14.86
N THR A 184 12.12 2.19 15.94
CA THR A 184 10.75 1.66 16.10
C THR A 184 10.06 2.37 17.27
N THR A 185 8.73 2.35 17.26
CA THR A 185 7.93 2.97 18.32
C THR A 185 6.62 2.22 18.52
N THR A 186 6.20 2.02 19.76
CA THR A 186 4.83 1.58 20.04
C THR A 186 3.89 2.75 19.85
N ILE A 187 2.90 2.60 18.95
CA ILE A 187 1.95 3.66 18.64
C ILE A 187 0.83 3.67 19.70
N PRO A 188 0.75 4.71 20.54
CA PRO A 188 -0.28 4.79 21.56
C PRO A 188 -1.65 5.10 20.95
N ALA A 189 -2.71 4.79 21.70
CA ALA A 189 -4.04 5.27 21.38
C ALA A 189 -4.15 6.80 21.64
N GLY A 190 -4.97 7.47 20.80
CA GLY A 190 -5.27 8.90 20.97
C GLY A 190 -4.22 9.85 20.38
N ALA A 191 -4.72 10.99 19.88
CA ALA A 191 -3.91 11.98 19.19
C ALA A 191 -2.92 12.71 20.12
N GLU A 192 -3.37 13.02 21.35
CA GLU A 192 -2.53 13.71 22.33
C GLU A 192 -1.29 12.89 22.71
N ALA A 193 -1.44 11.57 22.89
CA ALA A 193 -0.32 10.70 23.21
C ALA A 193 0.62 10.54 22.01
N LYS A 194 0.08 10.42 20.80
CA LYS A 194 0.88 10.39 19.55
C LYS A 194 1.67 11.68 19.33
N ALA A 195 1.08 12.84 19.66
CA ALA A 195 1.73 14.14 19.50
C ALA A 195 2.96 14.33 20.41
N LYS A 196 3.11 13.52 21.47
CA LYS A 196 4.26 13.55 22.38
C LYS A 196 5.45 12.71 21.90
N LEU A 197 5.26 11.93 20.83
CA LEU A 197 6.33 11.14 20.21
C LEU A 197 7.22 12.02 19.33
N ASP A 198 8.45 11.59 19.12
CA ASP A 198 9.38 12.25 18.19
C ASP A 198 9.21 11.81 16.74
N GLY A 199 8.42 10.75 16.49
CA GLY A 199 8.04 10.23 15.18
C GLY A 199 7.06 9.08 15.33
N LEU A 200 6.20 8.91 14.31
CA LEU A 200 5.31 7.76 14.21
C LEU A 200 5.98 6.69 13.35
N TYR A 201 7.09 6.13 13.90
CA TYR A 201 7.91 5.12 13.22
C TYR A 201 7.21 3.78 13.08
N TYR A 202 7.82 2.83 12.40
CA TYR A 202 7.33 1.44 12.38
C TYR A 202 7.26 0.85 13.78
N GLU A 203 6.31 -0.02 14.04
CA GLU A 203 6.22 -0.73 15.33
C GLU A 203 7.17 -1.91 15.41
N SER A 204 7.68 -2.39 14.27
CA SER A 204 8.64 -3.49 14.20
C SER A 204 9.56 -3.41 12.97
N VAL A 205 10.68 -4.12 13.03
CA VAL A 205 11.56 -4.34 11.87
C VAL A 205 10.82 -5.04 10.73
N ILE A 206 9.94 -5.99 11.07
CA ILE A 206 9.16 -6.75 10.07
C ILE A 206 8.21 -5.83 9.31
N GLU A 207 7.54 -4.90 9.98
CA GLU A 207 6.69 -3.89 9.34
C GLU A 207 7.51 -3.04 8.37
N GLY A 208 8.66 -2.53 8.81
CA GLY A 208 9.56 -1.74 7.96
C GLY A 208 10.06 -2.51 6.73
N LEU A 209 10.43 -3.78 6.91
CA LEU A 209 10.83 -4.64 5.78
C LEU A 209 9.66 -4.94 4.85
N ALA A 210 8.47 -5.20 5.38
CA ALA A 210 7.29 -5.47 4.59
C ALA A 210 6.92 -4.27 3.71
N GLU A 211 6.95 -3.06 4.24
CA GLU A 211 6.75 -1.85 3.45
C GLU A 211 7.89 -1.62 2.45
N LYS A 212 9.14 -1.81 2.85
CA LYS A 212 10.31 -1.67 1.95
C LYS A 212 10.21 -2.54 0.70
N PHE A 213 9.71 -3.75 0.83
CA PHE A 213 9.57 -4.70 -0.28
C PHE A 213 8.15 -4.77 -0.85
N HIS A 214 7.22 -3.92 -0.40
CA HIS A 214 5.83 -3.91 -0.84
C HIS A 214 5.16 -5.30 -0.77
N ILE A 215 5.37 -6.00 0.33
CA ILE A 215 4.87 -7.33 0.63
C ILE A 215 4.11 -7.30 1.96
N SER A 216 3.11 -8.17 2.14
CA SER A 216 2.46 -8.24 3.46
C SER A 216 3.39 -8.86 4.50
N GLU A 217 3.32 -8.40 5.75
CA GLU A 217 4.14 -8.95 6.85
C GLU A 217 3.96 -10.46 7.01
N SER A 218 2.72 -10.93 6.93
CA SER A 218 2.42 -12.36 7.06
C SER A 218 3.05 -13.17 5.94
N TYR A 219 3.11 -12.61 4.72
CA TYR A 219 3.73 -13.30 3.60
C TYR A 219 5.25 -13.25 3.67
N LEU A 220 5.82 -12.13 4.09
CA LEU A 220 7.27 -12.03 4.36
C LEU A 220 7.72 -13.09 5.38
N LYS A 221 6.98 -13.23 6.48
CA LYS A 221 7.23 -14.28 7.49
C LYS A 221 7.06 -15.68 6.92
N ALA A 222 6.02 -15.93 6.13
CA ALA A 222 5.77 -17.23 5.52
C ALA A 222 6.86 -17.67 4.51
N LEU A 223 7.47 -16.70 3.81
CA LEU A 223 8.61 -16.96 2.93
C LEU A 223 9.91 -17.22 3.69
N ASN A 224 9.99 -16.83 4.96
CA ASN A 224 11.17 -16.87 5.80
C ASN A 224 10.87 -17.48 7.19
N PRO A 225 10.35 -18.72 7.26
CA PRO A 225 9.82 -19.27 8.52
C PRO A 225 10.86 -19.46 9.62
N ASN A 226 12.15 -19.55 9.26
CA ASN A 226 13.25 -19.75 10.18
C ASN A 226 14.18 -18.52 10.31
N ALA A 227 13.81 -17.38 9.71
CA ALA A 227 14.63 -16.18 9.77
C ALA A 227 14.55 -15.52 11.16
N SER A 228 15.68 -15.09 11.65
CA SER A 228 15.81 -14.30 12.88
C SER A 228 15.78 -12.81 12.63
N PHE A 229 15.83 -12.39 11.36
CA PHE A 229 15.86 -11.01 10.91
C PHE A 229 16.99 -10.20 11.57
N THR A 230 18.22 -10.74 11.45
CA THR A 230 19.42 -10.11 11.99
C THR A 230 20.31 -9.54 10.88
N VAL A 231 21.19 -8.61 11.23
CA VAL A 231 22.15 -8.00 10.28
C VAL A 231 23.01 -9.08 9.62
N GLY A 232 23.11 -9.02 8.29
CA GLY A 232 23.90 -9.97 7.49
C GLY A 232 23.14 -11.23 7.09
N GLU A 233 22.00 -11.53 7.70
CA GLU A 233 21.15 -12.65 7.33
C GLU A 233 20.57 -12.45 5.92
N THR A 234 20.51 -13.53 5.14
CA THR A 234 19.89 -13.51 3.81
C THR A 234 18.47 -14.04 3.89
N ILE A 235 17.51 -13.23 3.46
CA ILE A 235 16.08 -13.55 3.44
C ILE A 235 15.53 -13.57 2.02
N THR A 236 14.40 -14.23 1.83
CA THR A 236 13.63 -14.20 0.59
C THR A 236 12.62 -13.07 0.63
N VAL A 237 12.68 -12.19 -0.36
CA VAL A 237 11.79 -11.02 -0.45
C VAL A 237 11.16 -10.92 -1.84
N TYR A 238 10.06 -10.18 -1.93
CA TYR A 238 9.46 -9.81 -3.19
C TYR A 238 10.32 -8.74 -3.89
N ASN A 239 10.44 -8.86 -5.20
CA ASN A 239 11.08 -7.88 -6.05
C ASN A 239 10.01 -6.91 -6.61
N PRO A 240 9.89 -5.70 -6.08
CA PRO A 240 8.83 -4.77 -6.50
C PRO A 240 9.01 -4.23 -7.94
N GLY A 241 10.16 -4.48 -8.57
CA GLY A 241 10.45 -3.99 -9.90
C GLY A 241 10.68 -2.48 -9.95
N ASN A 242 10.53 -1.90 -11.13
CA ASN A 242 10.68 -0.47 -11.35
C ASN A 242 9.30 0.22 -11.36
N PRO A 243 9.08 1.25 -10.55
CA PRO A 243 7.85 2.02 -10.58
C PRO A 243 7.73 2.83 -11.86
N ASN A 244 6.55 3.38 -12.13
CA ASN A 244 6.35 4.31 -13.21
C ASN A 244 7.29 5.52 -13.08
N THR A 245 7.91 5.90 -14.18
CA THR A 245 8.77 7.09 -14.28
C THR A 245 8.18 8.17 -15.20
N LYS A 246 7.07 7.87 -15.88
CA LYS A 246 6.40 8.83 -16.75
C LYS A 246 5.65 9.86 -15.92
N PRO A 247 5.68 11.14 -16.30
CA PRO A 247 4.92 12.18 -15.62
C PRO A 247 3.42 11.86 -15.59
N VAL A 248 2.79 12.08 -14.45
CA VAL A 248 1.34 11.97 -14.26
C VAL A 248 0.78 13.39 -14.27
N THR A 249 -0.10 13.69 -15.22
CA THR A 249 -0.73 15.00 -15.40
C THR A 249 -2.20 15.01 -15.03
N ARG A 250 -2.82 13.82 -14.90
CA ARG A 250 -4.21 13.65 -14.51
C ARG A 250 -4.37 12.35 -13.71
N VAL A 251 -5.19 12.40 -12.67
CA VAL A 251 -5.64 11.20 -11.95
C VAL A 251 -7.16 11.19 -11.82
N VAL A 252 -7.73 10.01 -11.81
CA VAL A 252 -9.16 9.76 -11.61
C VAL A 252 -9.34 8.85 -10.41
N ALA A 253 -9.96 9.36 -9.36
CA ALA A 253 -10.38 8.59 -8.19
C ALA A 253 -11.78 8.02 -8.44
N ASP A 254 -11.84 6.76 -8.78
CA ASP A 254 -13.10 6.05 -9.04
C ASP A 254 -13.57 5.35 -7.76
N LYS A 255 -14.63 5.90 -7.17
CA LYS A 255 -15.23 5.37 -5.95
C LYS A 255 -15.87 4.00 -6.18
N SER A 256 -16.44 3.75 -7.36
CA SER A 256 -17.14 2.49 -7.65
C SER A 256 -16.19 1.30 -7.69
N THR A 257 -14.98 1.53 -8.19
CA THR A 257 -13.91 0.53 -8.27
C THR A 257 -12.90 0.64 -7.12
N GLU A 258 -12.97 1.72 -6.30
CA GLU A 258 -11.97 2.04 -5.27
C GLU A 258 -10.55 1.97 -5.83
N THR A 259 -10.35 2.66 -6.95
CA THR A 259 -9.08 2.67 -7.70
C THR A 259 -8.75 4.10 -8.09
N LEU A 260 -7.47 4.45 -7.95
CA LEU A 260 -6.91 5.69 -8.50
C LEU A 260 -6.22 5.34 -9.81
N TYR A 261 -6.72 5.89 -10.91
CA TYR A 261 -6.13 5.76 -12.25
C TYR A 261 -5.26 6.97 -12.54
N ALA A 262 -4.05 6.75 -13.05
CA ALA A 262 -3.09 7.80 -13.38
C ALA A 262 -2.81 7.84 -14.88
N TYR A 263 -2.87 9.05 -15.44
CA TYR A 263 -2.76 9.31 -16.87
C TYR A 263 -1.61 10.28 -17.19
N ASP A 264 -0.99 10.09 -18.35
CA ASP A 264 -0.01 11.01 -18.91
C ASP A 264 -0.68 12.20 -19.65
N ASP A 265 0.12 13.07 -20.26
CA ASP A 265 -0.33 14.25 -21.01
C ASP A 265 -1.05 13.90 -22.33
N LYS A 266 -0.99 12.66 -22.76
CA LYS A 266 -1.68 12.12 -23.95
C LYS A 266 -2.93 11.32 -23.58
N ASP A 267 -3.33 11.38 -22.30
CA ASP A 267 -4.47 10.64 -21.76
C ASP A 267 -4.32 9.11 -21.79
N ASN A 268 -3.09 8.60 -21.88
CA ASN A 268 -2.83 7.19 -21.74
C ASN A 268 -2.89 6.81 -20.26
N LEU A 269 -3.59 5.72 -19.92
CA LEU A 269 -3.55 5.13 -18.59
C LEU A 269 -2.17 4.49 -18.37
N ILE A 270 -1.36 5.08 -17.48
CA ILE A 270 0.03 4.69 -17.25
C ILE A 270 0.28 4.04 -15.90
N ALA A 271 -0.64 4.18 -14.96
CA ALA A 271 -0.61 3.46 -13.68
C ALA A 271 -2.00 3.40 -13.05
N SER A 272 -2.22 2.41 -12.19
CA SER A 272 -3.40 2.31 -11.35
C SER A 272 -3.01 1.82 -9.96
N TYR A 273 -3.74 2.31 -8.94
CA TYR A 273 -3.47 2.01 -7.54
C TYR A 273 -4.77 1.63 -6.83
N PRO A 274 -4.80 0.57 -6.01
CA PRO A 274 -5.93 0.34 -5.11
C PRO A 274 -6.03 1.53 -4.16
N ALA A 275 -7.23 2.04 -3.98
CA ALA A 275 -7.45 3.25 -3.18
C ALA A 275 -8.65 3.07 -2.26
N THR A 276 -8.64 3.79 -1.15
CA THR A 276 -9.86 4.07 -0.39
C THR A 276 -10.32 5.47 -0.75
N VAL A 277 -11.53 5.58 -1.24
CA VAL A 277 -12.16 6.84 -1.65
C VAL A 277 -13.33 7.13 -0.72
N GLY A 278 -13.65 8.39 -0.51
CA GLY A 278 -14.62 8.84 0.50
C GLY A 278 -15.89 8.02 0.65
N SER A 279 -16.36 7.93 1.88
CA SER A 279 -17.56 7.16 2.25
C SER A 279 -18.87 7.88 1.87
N THR A 280 -20.01 7.21 2.08
CA THR A 280 -21.33 7.85 1.93
C THR A 280 -21.57 8.90 3.00
N ALA A 281 -21.06 8.67 4.24
CA ALA A 281 -21.19 9.60 5.35
C ALA A 281 -20.27 10.83 5.22
N MET A 282 -19.08 10.62 4.66
CA MET A 282 -18.09 11.67 4.40
C MET A 282 -17.59 11.52 2.96
N PRO A 283 -18.34 12.07 2.00
CA PRO A 283 -18.05 11.89 0.59
C PRO A 283 -16.80 12.67 0.16
N SER A 284 -16.08 12.11 -0.80
CA SER A 284 -15.06 12.84 -1.54
C SER A 284 -15.68 14.08 -2.22
N PRO A 285 -14.90 15.12 -2.48
CA PRO A 285 -15.38 16.25 -3.26
C PRO A 285 -15.83 15.78 -4.64
N THR A 286 -16.75 16.52 -5.24
CA THR A 286 -17.16 16.29 -6.62
C THR A 286 -16.40 17.20 -7.58
N GLY A 287 -16.35 16.82 -8.86
CA GLY A 287 -15.75 17.62 -9.91
C GLY A 287 -14.22 17.41 -10.04
N THR A 288 -13.57 18.42 -10.57
CA THR A 288 -12.14 18.41 -10.88
C THR A 288 -11.40 19.41 -9.99
N HIS A 289 -10.31 18.95 -9.42
CA HIS A 289 -9.39 19.72 -8.58
C HIS A 289 -7.98 19.64 -9.17
N THR A 290 -7.05 20.45 -8.63
CA THR A 290 -5.65 20.44 -9.05
C THR A 290 -4.74 20.11 -7.88
N VAL A 291 -3.58 19.52 -8.17
CA VAL A 291 -2.51 19.29 -7.19
C VAL A 291 -1.81 20.63 -6.89
N GLU A 292 -1.87 21.06 -5.63
CA GLU A 292 -1.29 22.35 -5.19
C GLU A 292 0.01 22.16 -4.41
N VAL A 293 0.09 21.11 -3.58
CA VAL A 293 1.24 20.88 -2.72
C VAL A 293 1.58 19.40 -2.65
N LYS A 294 2.88 19.11 -2.55
CA LYS A 294 3.39 17.75 -2.38
C LYS A 294 4.36 17.73 -1.19
N VAL A 295 4.08 16.88 -0.21
CA VAL A 295 4.89 16.77 1.01
C VAL A 295 5.28 15.31 1.22
N HIS A 296 6.56 15.07 1.45
CA HIS A 296 7.12 13.83 1.94
C HIS A 296 7.26 13.92 3.46
N GLU A 297 6.86 12.88 4.18
CA GLU A 297 6.87 12.83 5.65
C GLU A 297 6.12 14.02 6.29
N PRO A 298 4.81 14.16 6.02
CA PRO A 298 4.02 15.25 6.58
C PRO A 298 3.79 15.11 8.08
N ASN A 299 3.69 16.23 8.77
CA ASN A 299 2.96 16.26 10.04
C ASN A 299 1.46 16.16 9.78
N TYR A 300 0.71 15.71 10.78
CA TYR A 300 -0.75 15.69 10.72
C TYR A 300 -1.35 16.50 11.87
N THR A 301 -2.23 17.46 11.55
CA THR A 301 -2.97 18.21 12.56
C THR A 301 -4.30 17.54 12.84
N TYR A 302 -4.40 16.91 13.98
CA TYR A 302 -5.67 16.38 14.49
C TYR A 302 -6.45 17.50 15.21
N SER A 303 -7.75 17.59 14.94
CA SER A 303 -8.66 18.48 15.65
C SER A 303 -9.68 17.64 16.41
N ALA A 304 -9.75 17.79 17.73
CA ALA A 304 -10.73 17.11 18.57
C ALA A 304 -12.07 17.86 18.56
N ASP A 305 -13.13 17.20 19.03
CA ASP A 305 -14.50 17.77 19.06
C ASP A 305 -14.62 19.00 19.96
N ASP A 306 -13.78 19.12 20.99
CA ASP A 306 -13.68 20.28 21.87
C ASP A 306 -12.90 21.47 21.26
N GLY A 307 -12.44 21.34 20.02
CA GLY A 307 -11.65 22.33 19.28
C GLY A 307 -10.17 22.33 19.61
N SER A 308 -9.70 21.45 20.53
CA SER A 308 -8.27 21.29 20.78
C SER A 308 -7.56 20.69 19.56
N LYS A 309 -6.27 21.04 19.37
CA LYS A 309 -5.47 20.57 18.25
C LYS A 309 -4.21 19.88 18.74
N SER A 310 -3.90 18.75 18.11
CA SER A 310 -2.65 18.02 18.32
C SER A 310 -1.91 17.92 16.99
N ILE A 311 -0.62 18.25 17.00
CA ILE A 311 0.23 18.07 15.82
C ILE A 311 0.97 16.75 15.97
N LEU A 312 0.61 15.78 15.17
CA LEU A 312 1.22 14.46 15.17
C LEU A 312 2.50 14.50 14.32
N PRO A 313 3.61 13.92 14.82
CA PRO A 313 4.88 13.94 14.09
C PRO A 313 4.82 13.06 12.84
N PRO A 314 5.77 13.23 11.89
CA PRO A 314 5.85 12.43 10.68
C PRO A 314 6.22 10.97 10.98
N GLY A 315 6.07 10.13 9.99
CA GLY A 315 6.46 8.73 9.99
C GLY A 315 5.47 7.83 9.26
N PRO A 316 5.84 6.57 9.00
CA PRO A 316 5.00 5.62 8.26
C PRO A 316 3.64 5.37 8.95
N ASN A 317 3.60 5.44 10.27
CA ASN A 317 2.41 5.25 11.10
C ASN A 317 1.65 6.55 11.44
N ASN A 318 1.95 7.64 10.71
CA ASN A 318 1.14 8.85 10.73
C ASN A 318 -0.22 8.57 10.05
N PRO A 319 -1.35 9.17 10.48
CA PRO A 319 -2.66 8.99 9.85
C PRO A 319 -2.69 9.22 8.34
N VAL A 320 -1.83 10.10 7.82
CA VAL A 320 -1.67 10.34 6.37
C VAL A 320 -0.43 9.65 5.79
N GLY A 321 0.20 8.77 6.55
CA GLY A 321 1.38 8.02 6.14
C GLY A 321 2.57 8.89 5.79
N LEU A 322 3.35 8.44 4.81
CA LEU A 322 4.59 9.11 4.37
C LEU A 322 4.37 10.22 3.33
N VAL A 323 3.15 10.44 2.86
CA VAL A 323 2.87 11.33 1.72
C VAL A 323 1.60 12.12 1.95
N TRP A 324 1.65 13.41 1.61
CA TRP A 324 0.51 14.26 1.40
C TRP A 324 0.60 14.98 0.06
N ILE A 325 -0.38 14.77 -0.81
CA ILE A 325 -0.56 15.49 -2.07
C ILE A 325 -1.85 16.28 -1.93
N GLY A 326 -1.74 17.55 -1.54
CA GLY A 326 -2.88 18.43 -1.27
C GLY A 326 -3.49 18.97 -2.55
N LEU A 327 -4.82 19.10 -2.55
CA LEU A 327 -5.60 19.55 -3.67
C LEU A 327 -6.00 21.03 -3.55
N SER A 328 -6.46 21.63 -4.65
CA SER A 328 -7.01 22.99 -4.68
C SER A 328 -8.23 23.17 -3.75
N LYS A 329 -8.92 22.08 -3.39
CA LYS A 329 -9.91 22.08 -2.32
C LYS A 329 -9.20 21.93 -0.97
N PRO A 330 -9.29 22.91 -0.06
CA PRO A 330 -8.66 22.83 1.26
C PRO A 330 -9.06 21.57 2.03
N SER A 331 -8.12 20.99 2.75
CA SER A 331 -8.27 19.78 3.57
C SER A 331 -8.53 18.47 2.81
N TYR A 332 -8.45 18.48 1.48
CA TYR A 332 -8.55 17.27 0.67
C TYR A 332 -7.22 16.94 0.00
N GLY A 333 -6.92 15.67 -0.10
CA GLY A 333 -5.66 15.20 -0.67
C GLY A 333 -5.64 13.73 -1.05
N ILE A 334 -4.52 13.33 -1.64
CA ILE A 334 -4.11 11.95 -1.84
C ILE A 334 -2.98 11.69 -0.87
N HIS A 335 -3.06 10.63 -0.07
CA HIS A 335 -2.08 10.38 0.96
C HIS A 335 -1.80 8.90 1.22
N GLY A 336 -0.73 8.60 1.94
CA GLY A 336 -0.39 7.27 2.40
C GLY A 336 -1.29 6.77 3.54
N SER A 337 -0.99 5.61 4.07
CA SER A 337 -1.75 5.00 5.16
C SER A 337 -0.84 4.15 6.04
N PRO A 338 -1.03 4.19 7.37
CA PRO A 338 -0.34 3.30 8.31
C PRO A 338 -0.80 1.84 8.21
N ASP A 339 -1.92 1.59 7.51
CA ASP A 339 -2.49 0.24 7.42
C ASP A 339 -2.71 -0.14 5.94
N PRO A 340 -1.64 -0.62 5.27
CA PRO A 340 -1.70 -0.97 3.85
C PRO A 340 -2.67 -2.12 3.55
N ALA A 341 -2.93 -3.01 4.53
CA ALA A 341 -3.82 -4.15 4.35
C ALA A 341 -5.30 -3.75 4.27
N ARG A 342 -5.66 -2.55 4.76
CA ARG A 342 -7.04 -2.06 4.78
C ARG A 342 -7.40 -1.15 3.63
N ILE A 343 -6.50 -0.86 2.71
CA ILE A 343 -6.79 -0.10 1.50
C ILE A 343 -7.89 -0.81 0.69
N SER A 344 -8.89 -0.05 0.24
CA SER A 344 -10.13 -0.54 -0.41
C SER A 344 -11.05 -1.39 0.49
N ARG A 345 -10.85 -1.37 1.81
CA ARG A 345 -11.65 -2.12 2.78
C ARG A 345 -12.21 -1.25 3.91
N GLN A 346 -11.89 0.02 3.91
CA GLN A 346 -12.34 1.01 4.89
C GLN A 346 -13.06 2.17 4.19
N ALA A 347 -13.86 2.91 4.97
CA ALA A 347 -14.31 4.21 4.56
C ALA A 347 -13.20 5.27 4.80
N SER A 348 -13.13 6.31 3.96
CA SER A 348 -12.36 7.51 4.23
C SER A 348 -13.27 8.70 4.48
N ALA A 349 -12.74 9.74 5.09
CA ALA A 349 -13.45 11.00 5.33
C ALA A 349 -13.34 11.96 4.12
N GLY A 350 -13.25 11.42 2.92
CA GLY A 350 -13.27 12.18 1.68
C GLY A 350 -11.93 12.25 0.95
N CYS A 351 -10.81 12.06 1.63
CA CYS A 351 -9.49 11.95 1.01
C CYS A 351 -9.30 10.63 0.26
N ILE A 352 -8.30 10.57 -0.59
CA ILE A 352 -7.89 9.35 -1.29
C ILE A 352 -6.73 8.74 -0.54
N ARG A 353 -6.93 7.54 0.02
CA ARG A 353 -5.88 6.79 0.73
C ARG A 353 -5.26 5.73 -0.17
N LEU A 354 -3.95 5.69 -0.19
CA LEU A 354 -3.11 4.69 -0.84
C LEU A 354 -2.26 3.97 0.21
N THR A 355 -1.59 2.88 -0.16
CA THR A 355 -0.47 2.39 0.65
C THR A 355 0.64 3.44 0.69
N ASN A 356 1.52 3.41 1.69
CA ASN A 356 2.68 4.30 1.71
C ASN A 356 3.54 4.11 0.45
N TRP A 357 3.75 2.86 0.02
CA TRP A 357 4.48 2.53 -1.19
C TRP A 357 3.87 3.19 -2.43
N ASP A 358 2.58 2.99 -2.66
CA ASP A 358 1.89 3.51 -3.84
C ASP A 358 1.84 5.05 -3.83
N ALA A 359 1.67 5.64 -2.65
CA ALA A 359 1.70 7.09 -2.47
C ALA A 359 3.08 7.69 -2.78
N LEU A 360 4.17 7.03 -2.34
CA LEU A 360 5.56 7.42 -2.67
C LEU A 360 5.84 7.25 -4.17
N ALA A 361 5.35 6.16 -4.78
CA ALA A 361 5.47 5.95 -6.22
C ALA A 361 4.79 7.09 -7.01
N LEU A 362 3.56 7.45 -6.62
CA LEU A 362 2.82 8.55 -7.24
C LEU A 362 3.48 9.91 -6.98
N LEU A 363 3.93 10.17 -5.74
CA LEU A 363 4.60 11.43 -5.36
C LEU A 363 5.79 11.74 -6.28
N GLY A 364 6.53 10.70 -6.68
CA GLY A 364 7.70 10.84 -7.54
C GLY A 364 7.41 11.32 -8.96
N VAL A 365 6.19 11.14 -9.44
CA VAL A 365 5.82 11.36 -10.85
C VAL A 365 4.65 12.31 -11.09
N ILE A 366 3.76 12.52 -10.10
CA ILE A 366 2.64 13.44 -10.27
C ILE A 366 3.13 14.88 -10.37
N GLN A 367 2.57 15.62 -11.32
CA GLN A 367 2.97 17.00 -11.58
C GLN A 367 2.18 17.98 -10.69
N ASN A 368 2.79 19.11 -10.32
CA ASN A 368 2.05 20.24 -9.77
C ASN A 368 1.05 20.73 -10.83
N GLY A 369 -0.16 21.07 -10.42
CA GLY A 369 -1.24 21.42 -11.36
C GLY A 369 -1.90 20.23 -12.05
N ALA A 370 -1.44 18.99 -11.81
CA ALA A 370 -2.13 17.80 -12.31
C ALA A 370 -3.61 17.80 -11.87
N THR A 371 -4.50 17.40 -12.78
CA THR A 371 -5.94 17.36 -12.47
C THR A 371 -6.30 16.10 -11.69
N VAL A 372 -7.21 16.25 -10.73
CA VAL A 372 -7.73 15.18 -9.88
C VAL A 372 -9.24 15.18 -10.01
N GLU A 373 -9.77 14.14 -10.65
CA GLU A 373 -11.20 13.94 -10.87
C GLU A 373 -11.75 12.90 -9.88
N PHE A 374 -12.93 13.14 -9.34
CA PHE A 374 -13.67 12.20 -8.51
C PHE A 374 -14.90 11.69 -9.26
N LYS A 375 -15.02 10.35 -9.37
CA LYS A 375 -16.12 9.66 -10.05
C LYS A 375 -16.84 8.67 -9.15
#